data_662d8cb58c4c1e6de39292ef99ed23a8
#
_entry.id   662d8cb58c4c1e6de39292ef99ed23a8
#
_cell.length_a   1.000
_cell.length_b   1.000
_cell.length_c   1.000
_cell.angle_alpha   90.00
_cell.angle_beta   90.00
_cell.angle_gamma   90.00
#
_symmetry.space_group_name_H-M   'P 1'
#
loop_
_entity.id
_entity.type
_entity.pdbx_description
1 polymer ?
#
loop_
_entity_poly.entity_id
_entity_poly.type
_entity_poly.pdbx_seq_one_letter_code
_entity_poly.pdbx_strand_id
1 'polypeptide(L)'
;MSIAYDEAGAPVVPGREVHIGVSHCPGRVAVCISDAPCAVDVEPESRDFSRAASRYMSPAERALSDDPLLPAAVWCAKETLYKYAGRPGLDMLYDLHVEAVDFEAGVVVGRIADGEPLRLSLKRADGFIVVYIL
;
A
#
# COMPACT_ATOMS: atom_id res chain seq x y z
N MET A 1 10.40 -0.95 -23.17
CA MET A 1 9.11 -1.22 -22.48
C MET A 1 8.41 0.12 -22.25
N SER A 2 7.17 0.23 -22.68
CA SER A 2 6.36 1.42 -22.44
C SER A 2 5.19 1.07 -21.52
N ILE A 3 4.76 2.05 -20.73
CA ILE A 3 3.61 1.92 -19.84
C ILE A 3 2.47 2.71 -20.42
N ALA A 4 1.30 2.09 -20.53
CA ALA A 4 0.05 2.75 -20.89
C ALA A 4 -0.93 2.61 -19.71
N TYR A 5 -2.12 3.15 -19.86
CA TYR A 5 -3.17 3.06 -18.83
C TYR A 5 -4.44 2.54 -19.48
N ASP A 6 -5.12 1.62 -18.79
CA ASP A 6 -6.40 1.08 -19.26
C ASP A 6 -7.55 2.06 -18.96
N GLU A 7 -8.78 1.66 -19.31
CA GLU A 7 -9.97 2.50 -19.12
C GLU A 7 -10.27 2.83 -17.66
N ALA A 8 -9.84 1.95 -16.75
CA ALA A 8 -9.99 2.16 -15.31
C ALA A 8 -8.86 3.02 -14.71
N GLY A 9 -7.88 3.46 -15.52
CA GLY A 9 -6.74 4.23 -15.06
C GLY A 9 -5.60 3.39 -14.50
N ALA A 10 -5.66 2.07 -14.60
CA ALA A 10 -4.61 1.19 -14.12
C ALA A 10 -3.45 1.11 -15.12
N PRO A 11 -2.19 1.08 -14.65
CA PRO A 11 -1.04 0.96 -15.55
C PRO A 11 -0.95 -0.42 -16.18
N VAL A 12 -0.63 -0.46 -17.46
CA VAL A 12 -0.48 -1.71 -18.23
C VAL A 12 0.75 -1.62 -19.14
N VAL A 13 1.28 -2.78 -19.52
CA VAL A 13 2.34 -2.90 -20.51
C VAL A 13 1.75 -3.54 -21.76
N PRO A 14 1.50 -2.75 -22.82
CA PRO A 14 0.87 -3.29 -24.02
C PRO A 14 1.70 -4.43 -24.64
N GLY A 15 1.00 -5.49 -25.05
CA GLY A 15 1.61 -6.65 -25.69
C GLY A 15 2.32 -7.62 -24.75
N ARG A 16 2.22 -7.43 -23.42
CA ARG A 16 2.81 -8.32 -22.41
C ARG A 16 1.79 -8.71 -21.36
N GLU A 17 1.84 -9.96 -20.94
CA GLU A 17 1.01 -10.48 -19.84
C GLU A 17 1.70 -10.28 -18.50
N VAL A 18 1.99 -9.03 -18.14
CA VAL A 18 2.57 -8.67 -16.86
C VAL A 18 1.68 -7.66 -16.16
N HIS A 19 1.73 -7.68 -14.85
CA HIS A 19 1.07 -6.71 -14.00
C HIS A 19 2.09 -5.65 -13.57
N ILE A 20 1.64 -4.41 -13.52
CA ILE A 20 2.49 -3.29 -13.11
C ILE A 20 1.74 -2.41 -12.11
N GLY A 21 2.43 -1.98 -11.07
CA GLY A 21 1.95 -0.99 -10.13
C GLY A 21 2.86 0.22 -10.12
N VAL A 22 2.29 1.41 -9.98
CA VAL A 22 3.04 2.67 -9.92
C VAL A 22 2.51 3.51 -8.78
N SER A 23 3.42 4.11 -8.03
CA SER A 23 3.12 5.11 -7.01
C SER A 23 4.15 6.21 -7.08
N HIS A 24 3.74 7.44 -6.79
CA HIS A 24 4.68 8.56 -6.72
C HIS A 24 4.29 9.51 -5.59
N CYS A 25 5.30 10.15 -5.04
CA CYS A 25 5.17 11.25 -4.10
C CYS A 25 6.27 12.26 -4.43
N PRO A 26 6.29 13.45 -3.80
CA PRO A 26 7.39 14.39 -4.05
C PRO A 26 8.75 13.75 -3.81
N GLY A 27 9.59 13.74 -4.84
CA GLY A 27 10.96 13.21 -4.77
C GLY A 27 11.13 11.73 -4.99
N ARG A 28 10.07 10.95 -5.20
CA ARG A 28 10.19 9.50 -5.38
C ARG A 28 9.10 8.90 -6.27
N VAL A 29 9.50 7.92 -7.07
CA VAL A 29 8.59 7.06 -7.84
C VAL A 29 8.91 5.61 -7.49
N ALA A 30 7.89 4.81 -7.28
CA ALA A 30 8.00 3.38 -7.06
C ALA A 30 7.22 2.63 -8.13
N VAL A 31 7.82 1.56 -8.64
CA VAL A 31 7.21 0.71 -9.68
C VAL A 31 7.39 -0.74 -9.29
N CYS A 32 6.34 -1.54 -9.39
CA CYS A 32 6.43 -2.98 -9.30
C CYS A 32 5.97 -3.62 -10.60
N ILE A 33 6.59 -4.73 -10.95
CA ILE A 33 6.25 -5.52 -12.14
C ILE A 33 6.25 -6.99 -11.72
N SER A 34 5.21 -7.72 -12.09
CA SER A 34 5.06 -9.13 -11.71
C SER A 34 4.24 -9.89 -12.73
N ASP A 35 4.42 -11.21 -12.77
CA ASP A 35 3.56 -12.11 -13.54
C ASP A 35 2.18 -12.28 -12.89
N ALA A 36 2.04 -11.91 -11.63
CA ALA A 36 0.80 -11.93 -10.88
C ALA A 36 0.37 -10.50 -10.54
N PRO A 37 -0.89 -10.27 -10.14
CA PRO A 37 -1.31 -8.95 -9.68
C PRO A 37 -0.38 -8.39 -8.63
N CYS A 38 -0.04 -7.11 -8.73
CA CYS A 38 0.85 -6.44 -7.81
C CYS A 38 0.41 -5.00 -7.58
N ALA A 39 0.88 -4.41 -6.48
CA ALA A 39 0.61 -3.02 -6.15
C ALA A 39 1.74 -2.47 -5.28
N VAL A 40 1.90 -1.16 -5.29
CA VAL A 40 2.91 -0.46 -4.50
C VAL A 40 2.39 0.92 -4.10
N ASP A 41 2.78 1.35 -2.91
CA ASP A 41 2.59 2.73 -2.47
C ASP A 41 3.88 3.25 -1.83
N VAL A 42 4.20 4.52 -2.07
CA VAL A 42 5.37 5.19 -1.50
C VAL A 42 4.96 6.53 -0.91
N GLU A 43 5.45 6.81 0.31
CA GLU A 43 5.18 8.06 1.02
C GLU A 43 6.44 8.58 1.69
N PRO A 44 6.60 9.92 1.81
CA PRO A 44 7.68 10.46 2.63
C PRO A 44 7.42 10.16 4.11
N GLU A 45 8.46 9.74 4.84
CA GLU A 45 8.36 9.54 6.29
C GLU A 45 8.03 10.85 7.03
N SER A 46 8.40 11.98 6.45
CA SER A 46 8.18 13.31 7.01
C SER A 46 6.74 13.80 6.93
N ARG A 47 5.88 13.13 6.14
CA ARG A 47 4.47 13.51 6.02
C ARG A 47 3.77 13.31 7.37
N ASP A 48 3.00 14.33 7.78
CA ASP A 48 2.20 14.24 9.01
C ASP A 48 0.87 13.52 8.71
N PHE A 49 0.73 12.32 9.23
CA PHE A 49 -0.48 11.51 9.11
C PHE A 49 -1.44 11.68 10.29
N SER A 50 -1.04 12.40 11.34
CA SER A 50 -1.79 12.46 12.60
C SER A 50 -3.21 13.03 12.44
N ARG A 51 -3.38 14.03 11.57
CA ARG A 51 -4.69 14.66 11.33
C ARG A 51 -5.68 13.73 10.65
N ALA A 52 -5.20 12.90 9.74
CA ALA A 52 -6.04 12.00 8.95
C ALA A 52 -6.20 10.63 9.57
N ALA A 53 -5.42 10.30 10.60
CA ALA A 53 -5.33 8.94 11.12
C ALA A 53 -6.67 8.34 11.50
N SER A 54 -7.57 9.10 12.14
CA SER A 54 -8.89 8.62 12.53
C SER A 54 -9.79 8.25 11.34
N ARG A 55 -9.47 8.71 10.13
CA ARG A 55 -10.24 8.41 8.93
C ARG A 55 -9.89 7.06 8.31
N TYR A 56 -8.72 6.51 8.64
CA TYR A 56 -8.27 5.25 8.05
C TYR A 56 -7.73 4.24 9.06
N MET A 57 -7.52 4.62 10.33
CA MET A 57 -7.03 3.71 11.38
C MET A 57 -8.08 3.47 12.44
N SER A 58 -8.34 2.19 12.70
CA SER A 58 -9.17 1.77 13.83
C SER A 58 -8.37 1.83 15.14
N PRO A 59 -9.03 1.79 16.32
CA PRO A 59 -8.33 1.67 17.59
C PRO A 59 -7.43 0.43 17.67
N ALA A 60 -7.87 -0.70 17.10
CA ALA A 60 -7.07 -1.92 17.05
C ALA A 60 -5.80 -1.74 16.23
N GLU A 61 -5.89 -1.03 15.11
CA GLU A 61 -4.72 -0.75 14.27
C GLU A 61 -3.73 0.18 14.98
N ARG A 62 -4.23 1.16 15.73
CA ARG A 62 -3.37 2.07 16.52
C ARG A 62 -2.57 1.34 17.59
N ALA A 63 -3.08 0.22 18.08
CA ALA A 63 -2.45 -0.59 19.12
C ALA A 63 -1.41 -1.58 18.59
N LEU A 64 -1.20 -1.67 17.28
CA LEU A 64 -0.28 -2.64 16.68
C LEU A 64 1.20 -2.38 16.98
N SER A 65 1.58 -1.13 17.20
CA SER A 65 2.97 -0.75 17.44
C SER A 65 3.06 0.62 18.08
N ASP A 66 4.12 0.87 18.83
CA ASP A 66 4.45 2.18 19.37
C ASP A 66 5.39 2.98 18.43
N ASP A 67 5.77 2.42 17.30
CA ASP A 67 6.65 3.07 16.35
C ASP A 67 5.96 4.32 15.79
N PRO A 68 6.62 5.50 15.78
CA PRO A 68 6.05 6.72 15.22
C PRO A 68 5.67 6.62 13.75
N LEU A 69 6.21 5.65 13.02
CA LEU A 69 5.88 5.42 11.61
C LEU A 69 4.65 4.55 11.41
N LEU A 70 4.02 4.07 12.47
CA LEU A 70 2.83 3.22 12.35
C LEU A 70 1.73 3.87 11.49
N PRO A 71 1.35 5.15 11.69
CA PRO A 71 0.34 5.77 10.84
C PRO A 71 0.72 5.79 9.35
N ALA A 72 1.98 6.07 9.04
CA ALA A 72 2.46 6.04 7.65
C ALA A 72 2.42 4.63 7.07
N ALA A 73 2.85 3.63 7.84
CA ALA A 73 2.83 2.23 7.41
C ALA A 73 1.42 1.73 7.14
N VAL A 74 0.46 2.05 8.01
CA VAL A 74 -0.93 1.65 7.84
C VAL A 74 -1.54 2.34 6.62
N TRP A 75 -1.27 3.63 6.42
CA TRP A 75 -1.72 4.36 5.24
C TRP A 75 -1.18 3.72 3.96
N CYS A 76 0.13 3.53 3.87
CA CYS A 76 0.76 2.89 2.71
C CYS A 76 0.21 1.49 2.45
N ALA A 77 0.01 0.71 3.50
CA ALA A 77 -0.54 -0.63 3.37
C ALA A 77 -1.98 -0.60 2.82
N LYS A 78 -2.81 0.29 3.33
CA LYS A 78 -4.20 0.41 2.85
C LYS A 78 -4.29 0.95 1.43
N GLU A 79 -3.45 1.91 1.06
CA GLU A 79 -3.34 2.36 -0.32
C GLU A 79 -2.92 1.23 -1.26
N THR A 80 -1.95 0.43 -0.82
CA THR A 80 -1.48 -0.74 -1.58
C THR A 80 -2.59 -1.78 -1.73
N LEU A 81 -3.32 -2.07 -0.65
CA LEU A 81 -4.45 -2.99 -0.68
C LEU A 81 -5.57 -2.48 -1.60
N TYR A 82 -5.85 -1.17 -1.56
CA TYR A 82 -6.85 -0.57 -2.42
C TYR A 82 -6.52 -0.76 -3.90
N LYS A 83 -5.27 -0.47 -4.26
CA LYS A 83 -4.79 -0.68 -5.64
C LYS A 83 -4.82 -2.15 -6.04
N TYR A 84 -4.39 -3.02 -5.13
CA TYR A 84 -4.35 -4.47 -5.36
C TYR A 84 -5.75 -5.05 -5.58
N ALA A 85 -6.75 -4.55 -4.85
CA ALA A 85 -8.14 -5.00 -4.98
C ALA A 85 -8.71 -4.76 -6.38
N GLY A 86 -8.25 -3.68 -7.05
CA GLY A 86 -8.65 -3.40 -8.43
C GLY A 86 -10.12 -3.04 -8.62
N ARG A 87 -10.81 -2.61 -7.55
CA ARG A 87 -12.22 -2.22 -7.60
C ARG A 87 -12.46 -0.94 -6.80
N PRO A 88 -13.37 -0.06 -7.26
CA PRO A 88 -13.65 1.19 -6.55
C PRO A 88 -14.56 0.97 -5.34
N GLY A 89 -14.70 2.01 -4.52
CA GLY A 89 -15.70 2.07 -3.47
C GLY A 89 -15.33 1.42 -2.15
N LEU A 90 -14.09 0.91 -2.00
CA LEU A 90 -13.63 0.37 -0.73
C LEU A 90 -13.30 1.51 0.24
N ASP A 91 -13.82 1.39 1.47
CA ASP A 91 -13.55 2.34 2.53
C ASP A 91 -12.25 2.00 3.24
N MET A 92 -11.38 3.00 3.42
CA MET A 92 -10.07 2.81 4.05
C MET A 92 -10.15 2.35 5.50
N LEU A 93 -11.21 2.74 6.22
CA LEU A 93 -11.37 2.38 7.62
C LEU A 93 -12.12 1.05 7.79
N TYR A 94 -13.19 0.84 7.04
CA TYR A 94 -14.11 -0.27 7.27
C TYR A 94 -13.87 -1.49 6.37
N ASP A 95 -13.32 -1.28 5.17
CA ASP A 95 -13.14 -2.37 4.20
C ASP A 95 -11.69 -2.86 4.10
N LEU A 96 -10.73 -2.03 4.48
CA LEU A 96 -9.32 -2.37 4.44
C LEU A 96 -8.78 -2.46 5.87
N HIS A 97 -8.14 -3.59 6.18
CA HIS A 97 -7.68 -3.88 7.53
C HIS A 97 -6.20 -4.18 7.54
N VAL A 98 -5.48 -3.65 8.53
CA VAL A 98 -4.12 -4.04 8.83
C VAL A 98 -4.14 -4.80 10.16
N GLU A 99 -3.66 -6.02 10.15
CA GLU A 99 -3.72 -6.93 11.30
C GLU A 99 -2.38 -7.04 12.03
N ALA A 100 -1.27 -6.78 11.33
CA ALA A 100 0.06 -6.82 11.92
C ALA A 100 1.00 -5.93 11.14
N VAL A 101 1.94 -5.30 11.85
CA VAL A 101 3.05 -4.55 11.26
C VAL A 101 4.32 -4.95 11.99
N ASP A 102 5.29 -5.47 11.27
CA ASP A 102 6.60 -5.81 11.78
C ASP A 102 7.65 -4.99 11.02
N PHE A 103 8.10 -3.91 11.63
CA PHE A 103 9.08 -3.01 10.99
C PHE A 103 10.45 -3.65 10.84
N GLU A 104 10.84 -4.53 11.76
CA GLU A 104 12.12 -5.21 11.73
C GLU A 104 12.17 -6.24 10.60
N ALA A 105 11.13 -7.07 10.50
CA ALA A 105 11.03 -8.07 9.43
C ALA A 105 10.62 -7.47 8.08
N GLY A 106 10.08 -6.24 8.06
CA GLY A 106 9.60 -5.61 6.84
C GLY A 106 8.33 -6.25 6.31
N VAL A 107 7.39 -6.57 7.19
CA VAL A 107 6.16 -7.29 6.83
C VAL A 107 4.94 -6.58 7.39
N VAL A 108 3.91 -6.47 6.58
CA VAL A 108 2.57 -6.05 6.98
C VAL A 108 1.60 -7.15 6.59
N VAL A 109 0.67 -7.49 7.48
CA VAL A 109 -0.43 -8.40 7.17
C VAL A 109 -1.70 -7.57 7.08
N GLY A 110 -2.38 -7.65 5.95
CA GLY A 110 -3.60 -6.91 5.70
C GLY A 110 -4.70 -7.79 5.15
N ARG A 111 -5.89 -7.21 5.05
CA ARG A 111 -7.07 -7.91 4.57
C ARG A 111 -7.97 -6.94 3.81
N ILE A 112 -8.54 -7.40 2.71
CA ILE A 112 -9.53 -6.66 1.93
C ILE A 112 -10.90 -7.25 2.26
N ALA A 113 -11.77 -6.45 2.88
CA ALA A 113 -13.10 -6.89 3.36
C ALA A 113 -12.97 -8.18 4.20
N ASP A 114 -13.70 -9.21 3.90
CA ASP A 114 -13.66 -10.52 4.59
C ASP A 114 -12.79 -11.54 3.85
N GLY A 115 -11.91 -11.08 2.97
CA GLY A 115 -11.00 -11.95 2.23
C GLY A 115 -9.91 -12.55 3.12
N GLU A 116 -9.07 -13.38 2.51
CA GLU A 116 -7.94 -14.00 3.19
C GLU A 116 -6.88 -12.98 3.57
N PRO A 117 -6.09 -13.23 4.64
CA PRO A 117 -4.97 -12.36 4.96
C PRO A 117 -3.96 -12.30 3.82
N LEU A 118 -3.48 -11.09 3.55
CA LEU A 118 -2.47 -10.82 2.53
C LEU A 118 -1.19 -10.34 3.21
N ARG A 119 -0.07 -10.84 2.73
CA ARG A 119 1.24 -10.44 3.23
C ARG A 119 1.85 -9.41 2.30
N LEU A 120 2.14 -8.23 2.84
CA LEU A 120 2.77 -7.14 2.12
C LEU A 120 4.19 -6.95 2.65
N SER A 121 5.06 -6.45 1.79
CA SER A 121 6.42 -6.09 2.17
C SER A 121 6.50 -4.60 2.46
N LEU A 122 7.27 -4.24 3.47
CA LEU A 122 7.50 -2.87 3.91
C LEU A 122 9.00 -2.60 3.90
N LYS A 123 9.40 -1.50 3.27
CA LYS A 123 10.80 -1.05 3.24
C LYS A 123 10.88 0.43 3.56
N ARG A 124 11.99 0.81 4.19
CA ARG A 124 12.35 2.19 4.44
C ARG A 124 13.64 2.49 3.68
N ALA A 125 13.67 3.58 2.95
CA ALA A 125 14.85 3.97 2.18
C ALA A 125 14.88 5.49 2.02
N ASP A 126 15.96 6.11 2.43
CA ASP A 126 16.24 7.54 2.19
C ASP A 126 15.12 8.50 2.62
N GLY A 127 14.47 8.22 3.75
CA GLY A 127 13.38 9.04 4.26
C GLY A 127 12.02 8.76 3.65
N PHE A 128 11.88 7.66 2.94
CA PHE A 128 10.61 7.19 2.36
C PHE A 128 10.23 5.83 2.92
N ILE A 129 8.92 5.60 2.99
CA ILE A 129 8.36 4.29 3.30
C ILE A 129 7.67 3.75 2.06
N VAL A 130 7.91 2.48 1.77
CA VAL A 130 7.35 1.79 0.60
C VAL A 130 6.68 0.51 1.08
N VAL A 131 5.45 0.29 0.66
CA VAL A 131 4.72 -0.96 0.91
C VAL A 131 4.29 -1.53 -0.43
N TYR A 132 4.49 -2.83 -0.62
CA TYR A 132 4.13 -3.47 -1.88
C TYR A 132 3.71 -4.92 -1.68
N ILE A 133 3.00 -5.44 -2.67
CA ILE A 133 2.60 -6.84 -2.79
C ILE A 133 2.86 -7.30 -4.23
N LEU A 134 3.52 -8.45 -4.35
CA LEU A 134 3.85 -9.04 -5.65
C LEU A 134 3.12 -10.37 -5.87
#